data_7a9f4b5aaf0923e1cc6a9b10f8706c4b
#
_entry.id   7a9f4b5aaf0923e1cc6a9b10f8706c4b
#
_cell.length_a   1.000
_cell.length_b   1.000
_cell.length_c   1.000
_cell.angle_alpha   90.00
_cell.angle_beta   90.00
_cell.angle_gamma   90.00
#
_symmetry.space_group_name_H-M   'P 1'
#
loop_
_entity.id
_entity.type
_entity.pdbx_description
1 polymer ?
#
loop_
_entity_poly.entity_id
_entity_poly.type
_entity_poly.pdbx_seq_one_letter_code
_entity_poly.pdbx_strand_id
1 'polypeptide(L)'
;MIISVDQTNLYQAAAIHAIAWQESHRSFCSPDFVEMHTPERQQGYIRSKMESGSRFYLLTEDEPVGIVSVKDGLIEDLYVLPEKQNMGYGTKLLQFAAAQCTDTPTLWILENNTGAKRLYHKLGFRETGRIHAIADGLDEIELSCCRDRGR
;
A
#
# COMPACT_ATOMS: atom_id res chain seq x y z
N MET A 1 3.69 -14.39 8.40
CA MET A 1 4.42 -14.85 7.21
C MET A 1 4.00 -14.03 5.99
N ILE A 2 4.97 -13.59 5.21
CA ILE A 2 4.70 -12.83 3.99
C ILE A 2 5.01 -13.69 2.79
N ILE A 3 4.04 -13.86 1.90
CA ILE A 3 4.17 -14.73 0.72
C ILE A 3 3.81 -13.95 -0.53
N SER A 4 4.34 -14.41 -1.66
CA SER A 4 4.02 -13.78 -2.95
C SER A 4 2.57 -14.05 -3.34
N VAL A 5 1.93 -13.06 -3.94
CA VAL A 5 0.61 -13.24 -4.51
C VAL A 5 0.74 -13.90 -5.88
N ASP A 6 -0.06 -14.93 -6.10
CA ASP A 6 -0.17 -15.64 -7.37
C ASP A 6 -1.64 -16.01 -7.59
N GLN A 7 -1.90 -16.85 -8.57
CA GLN A 7 -3.28 -17.24 -8.90
C GLN A 7 -3.99 -17.96 -7.75
N THR A 8 -3.25 -18.61 -6.86
CA THR A 8 -3.87 -19.39 -5.78
C THR A 8 -4.38 -18.53 -4.64
N ASN A 9 -3.82 -17.33 -4.45
CA ASN A 9 -4.21 -16.46 -3.35
C ASN A 9 -4.64 -15.05 -3.80
N LEU A 10 -4.79 -14.86 -5.11
CA LEU A 10 -5.19 -13.56 -5.66
C LEU A 10 -6.51 -13.07 -5.07
N TYR A 11 -7.48 -13.96 -4.90
CA TYR A 11 -8.78 -13.56 -4.36
C TYR A 11 -8.65 -13.02 -2.93
N GLN A 12 -7.82 -13.64 -2.12
CA GLN A 12 -7.58 -13.18 -0.75
C GLN A 12 -6.95 -11.80 -0.73
N ALA A 13 -5.94 -11.58 -1.59
CA ALA A 13 -5.31 -10.28 -1.71
C ALA A 13 -6.31 -9.21 -2.15
N ALA A 14 -7.14 -9.54 -3.12
CA ALA A 14 -8.15 -8.63 -3.65
C ALA A 14 -9.20 -8.27 -2.60
N ALA A 15 -9.59 -9.24 -1.79
CA ALA A 15 -10.56 -8.99 -0.72
C ALA A 15 -10.00 -8.00 0.30
N ILE A 16 -8.74 -8.17 0.70
CA ILE A 16 -8.08 -7.22 1.61
C ILE A 16 -8.01 -5.84 0.97
N HIS A 17 -7.59 -5.78 -0.28
CA HIS A 17 -7.46 -4.52 -0.99
C HIS A 17 -8.81 -3.78 -1.01
N ALA A 18 -9.88 -4.48 -1.37
CA ALA A 18 -11.20 -3.87 -1.47
C ALA A 18 -11.67 -3.34 -0.11
N ILE A 19 -11.58 -4.15 0.93
CA ILE A 19 -12.05 -3.78 2.26
C ILE A 19 -11.26 -2.60 2.82
N ALA A 20 -9.94 -2.68 2.76
CA ALA A 20 -9.09 -1.65 3.34
C ALA A 20 -9.15 -0.36 2.51
N TRP A 21 -9.21 -0.47 1.18
CA TRP A 21 -9.34 0.69 0.31
C TRP A 21 -10.64 1.44 0.58
N GLN A 22 -11.75 0.69 0.67
CA GLN A 22 -13.05 1.30 0.94
C GLN A 22 -13.05 2.04 2.26
N GLU A 23 -12.49 1.42 3.29
CA GLU A 23 -12.42 2.03 4.61
C GLU A 23 -11.60 3.33 4.59
N SER A 24 -10.44 3.30 3.93
CA SER A 24 -9.54 4.47 3.91
C SER A 24 -10.08 5.61 3.05
N HIS A 25 -10.94 5.33 2.08
CA HIS A 25 -11.45 6.34 1.14
C HIS A 25 -12.87 6.80 1.47
N ARG A 26 -13.52 6.16 2.42
CA ARG A 26 -14.93 6.44 2.73
C ARG A 26 -15.17 7.88 3.17
N SER A 27 -14.19 8.50 3.83
CA SER A 27 -14.38 9.83 4.40
C SER A 27 -14.31 10.96 3.37
N PHE A 28 -13.75 10.70 2.17
CA PHE A 28 -13.58 11.77 1.17
C PHE A 28 -14.03 11.38 -0.23
N CYS A 29 -14.56 10.17 -0.42
CA CYS A 29 -15.11 9.74 -1.71
C CYS A 29 -16.61 9.49 -1.57
N SER A 30 -17.34 9.62 -2.68
CA SER A 30 -18.77 9.35 -2.65
C SER A 30 -19.03 7.88 -2.35
N PRO A 31 -20.15 7.55 -1.67
CA PRO A 31 -20.48 6.15 -1.39
C PRO A 31 -20.53 5.26 -2.63
N ASP A 32 -21.08 5.77 -3.73
CA ASP A 32 -21.17 4.98 -4.97
C ASP A 32 -19.79 4.63 -5.50
N PHE A 33 -18.87 5.60 -5.48
CA PHE A 33 -17.51 5.38 -5.94
C PHE A 33 -16.79 4.36 -5.07
N VAL A 34 -16.96 4.47 -3.75
CA VAL A 34 -16.34 3.54 -2.80
C VAL A 34 -16.85 2.11 -3.05
N GLU A 35 -18.16 1.95 -3.22
CA GLU A 35 -18.79 0.64 -3.40
C GLU A 35 -18.39 -0.04 -4.71
N MET A 36 -17.92 0.72 -5.69
CA MET A 36 -17.44 0.14 -6.95
C MET A 36 -16.17 -0.70 -6.78
N HIS A 37 -15.44 -0.49 -5.70
CA HIS A 37 -14.18 -1.19 -5.45
C HIS A 37 -14.45 -2.52 -4.75
N THR A 38 -15.08 -3.44 -5.47
CA THR A 38 -15.42 -4.78 -4.99
C THR A 38 -14.20 -5.71 -5.07
N PRO A 39 -14.22 -6.82 -4.33
CA PRO A 39 -13.13 -7.81 -4.48
C PRO A 39 -12.94 -8.27 -5.91
N GLU A 40 -14.01 -8.45 -6.68
CA GLU A 40 -13.92 -8.88 -8.08
C GLU A 40 -13.21 -7.82 -8.93
N ARG A 41 -13.55 -6.57 -8.73
CA ARG A 41 -12.89 -5.47 -9.45
C ARG A 41 -11.42 -5.39 -9.06
N GLN A 42 -11.12 -5.56 -7.78
CA GLN A 42 -9.74 -5.47 -7.31
C GLN A 42 -8.89 -6.65 -7.77
N GLN A 43 -9.48 -7.81 -8.04
CA GLN A 43 -8.74 -8.89 -8.70
C GLN A 43 -8.21 -8.45 -10.04
N GLY A 44 -9.05 -7.80 -10.84
CA GLY A 44 -8.65 -7.28 -12.14
C GLY A 44 -7.56 -6.23 -12.03
N TYR A 45 -7.69 -5.34 -11.05
CA TYR A 45 -6.69 -4.30 -10.78
C TYR A 45 -5.34 -4.93 -10.44
N ILE A 46 -5.32 -5.86 -9.50
CA ILE A 46 -4.08 -6.50 -9.07
C ILE A 46 -3.45 -7.29 -10.23
N ARG A 47 -4.28 -8.04 -10.96
CA ARG A 47 -3.79 -8.83 -12.09
C ARG A 47 -3.15 -7.92 -13.14
N SER A 48 -3.78 -6.80 -13.45
CA SER A 48 -3.26 -5.84 -14.41
C SER A 48 -1.93 -5.26 -13.96
N LYS A 49 -1.82 -4.92 -12.68
CA LYS A 49 -0.58 -4.39 -12.12
C LYS A 49 0.54 -5.43 -12.17
N MET A 50 0.21 -6.69 -11.88
CA MET A 50 1.20 -7.77 -11.94
C MET A 50 1.68 -7.99 -13.36
N GLU A 51 0.80 -7.89 -14.34
CA GLU A 51 1.17 -7.99 -15.75
C GLU A 51 2.09 -6.85 -16.17
N SER A 52 1.99 -5.70 -15.51
CA SER A 52 2.84 -4.54 -15.77
C SER A 52 4.14 -4.55 -14.97
N GLY A 53 4.40 -5.60 -14.20
CA GLY A 53 5.66 -5.75 -13.48
C GLY A 53 5.59 -5.54 -11.98
N SER A 54 4.45 -5.19 -11.42
CA SER A 54 4.31 -5.08 -9.97
C SER A 54 4.30 -6.45 -9.32
N ARG A 55 4.92 -6.55 -8.16
CA ARG A 55 4.92 -7.78 -7.36
C ARG A 55 4.10 -7.51 -6.11
N PHE A 56 3.09 -8.34 -5.87
CA PHE A 56 2.24 -8.22 -4.71
C PHE A 56 2.61 -9.27 -3.68
N TYR A 57 2.50 -8.89 -2.42
CA TYR A 57 2.81 -9.77 -1.28
C TYR A 57 1.65 -9.74 -0.30
N LEU A 58 1.38 -10.88 0.30
CA LEU A 58 0.29 -11.10 1.22
C LEU A 58 0.85 -11.47 2.58
N LEU A 59 0.49 -10.71 3.61
CA LEU A 59 0.85 -11.03 4.99
C LEU A 59 -0.27 -11.89 5.59
N THR A 60 0.08 -13.08 6.02
CA THR A 60 -0.87 -13.94 6.71
C THR A 60 -0.33 -14.32 8.09
N GLU A 61 -1.23 -14.36 9.05
CA GLU A 61 -1.00 -14.96 10.36
C GLU A 61 -1.84 -16.22 10.39
N ASP A 62 -2.86 -16.31 11.24
CA ASP A 62 -3.81 -17.41 11.12
C ASP A 62 -4.67 -17.25 9.86
N GLU A 63 -4.86 -16.01 9.45
CA GLU A 63 -5.61 -15.69 8.22
C GLU A 63 -4.95 -14.47 7.57
N PRO A 64 -5.28 -14.18 6.30
CA PRO A 64 -4.71 -13.02 5.61
C PRO A 64 -5.07 -11.71 6.31
N VAL A 65 -4.09 -10.83 6.52
CA VAL A 65 -4.29 -9.57 7.25
C VAL A 65 -3.87 -8.33 6.49
N GLY A 66 -3.00 -8.44 5.49
CA GLY A 66 -2.54 -7.25 4.78
C GLY A 66 -1.83 -7.57 3.49
N ILE A 67 -1.65 -6.53 2.66
CA ILE A 67 -0.96 -6.65 1.36
C ILE A 67 -0.05 -5.46 1.14
N VAL A 68 0.89 -5.63 0.22
CA VAL A 68 1.73 -4.54 -0.28
C VAL A 68 2.20 -4.90 -1.68
N SER A 69 2.44 -3.89 -2.53
CA SER A 69 3.04 -4.12 -3.84
C SER A 69 4.34 -3.33 -3.98
N VAL A 70 5.22 -3.85 -4.84
CA VAL A 70 6.51 -3.24 -5.14
C VAL A 70 6.74 -3.33 -6.64
N LYS A 71 7.18 -2.22 -7.22
CA LYS A 71 7.66 -2.18 -8.60
C LYS A 71 8.92 -1.34 -8.62
N ASP A 72 10.07 -1.98 -8.86
CA ASP A 72 11.39 -1.33 -8.78
C ASP A 72 11.59 -0.71 -7.40
N GLY A 73 11.52 0.61 -7.28
CA GLY A 73 11.62 1.29 -5.99
C GLY A 73 10.28 1.77 -5.46
N LEU A 74 9.20 1.59 -6.22
CA LEU A 74 7.90 2.13 -5.84
C LEU A 74 7.12 1.14 -4.99
N ILE A 75 6.75 1.57 -3.79
CA ILE A 75 5.91 0.79 -2.88
C ILE A 75 4.49 1.33 -2.97
N GLU A 76 3.55 0.45 -3.28
CA GLU A 76 2.15 0.83 -3.44
C GLU A 76 1.25 -0.17 -2.73
N ASP A 77 -0.04 0.13 -2.71
CA ASP A 77 -1.06 -0.82 -2.25
C ASP A 77 -0.78 -1.42 -0.88
N LEU A 78 -0.25 -0.62 0.02
CA LEU A 78 0.01 -1.06 1.39
C LEU A 78 -1.29 -0.92 2.19
N TYR A 79 -1.92 -2.05 2.47
CA TYR A 79 -3.20 -2.07 3.17
C TYR A 79 -3.21 -3.17 4.22
N VAL A 80 -3.77 -2.84 5.38
CA VAL A 80 -4.02 -3.79 6.46
C VAL A 80 -5.50 -3.74 6.77
N LEU A 81 -6.12 -4.90 6.97
CA LEU A 81 -7.54 -4.94 7.33
C LEU A 81 -7.82 -4.03 8.52
N PRO A 82 -8.94 -3.29 8.50
CA PRO A 82 -9.24 -2.32 9.57
C PRO A 82 -9.14 -2.91 10.97
N GLU A 83 -9.67 -4.12 11.18
CA GLU A 83 -9.65 -4.75 12.50
C GLU A 83 -8.26 -5.26 12.91
N LYS A 84 -7.30 -5.22 11.99
CA LYS A 84 -5.92 -5.67 12.26
C LYS A 84 -4.93 -4.51 12.31
N GLN A 85 -5.40 -3.29 12.21
CA GLN A 85 -4.53 -2.12 12.26
C GLN A 85 -4.05 -1.88 13.69
N ASN A 86 -2.96 -1.11 13.81
CA ASN A 86 -2.34 -0.77 15.09
C ASN A 86 -1.77 -1.99 15.83
N MET A 87 -1.40 -3.04 15.09
CA MET A 87 -0.80 -4.25 15.63
C MET A 87 0.60 -4.51 15.06
N GLY A 88 1.14 -3.52 14.33
CA GLY A 88 2.49 -3.64 13.76
C GLY A 88 2.57 -4.28 12.39
N TYR A 89 1.45 -4.67 11.79
CA TYR A 89 1.46 -5.34 10.48
C TYR A 89 1.86 -4.40 9.35
N GLY A 90 1.41 -3.14 9.41
CA GLY A 90 1.81 -2.15 8.42
C GLY A 90 3.32 -1.93 8.40
N THR A 91 3.93 -1.85 9.58
CA THR A 91 5.38 -1.72 9.71
C THR A 91 6.09 -2.94 9.12
N LYS A 92 5.60 -4.14 9.43
CA LYS A 92 6.16 -5.38 8.87
C LYS A 92 6.13 -5.38 7.35
N LEU A 93 4.98 -5.04 6.79
CA LEU A 93 4.80 -5.00 5.33
C LEU A 93 5.71 -3.96 4.70
N LEU A 94 5.80 -2.78 5.30
CA LEU A 94 6.63 -1.71 4.74
C LEU A 94 8.10 -2.07 4.78
N GLN A 95 8.58 -2.63 5.88
CA GLN A 95 9.98 -3.04 5.99
C GLN A 95 10.30 -4.14 5.00
N PHE A 96 9.39 -5.10 4.83
CA PHE A 96 9.55 -6.15 3.83
C PHE A 96 9.62 -5.56 2.42
N ALA A 97 8.67 -4.67 2.09
CA ALA A 97 8.60 -4.05 0.78
C ALA A 97 9.87 -3.25 0.46
N ALA A 98 10.34 -2.48 1.43
CA ALA A 98 11.57 -1.70 1.25
C ALA A 98 12.76 -2.60 0.95
N ALA A 99 12.84 -3.76 1.58
CA ALA A 99 13.90 -4.73 1.32
C ALA A 99 13.80 -5.35 -0.07
N GLN A 100 12.60 -5.38 -0.65
CA GLN A 100 12.38 -5.92 -2.00
C GLN A 100 12.66 -4.91 -3.11
N CYS A 101 12.78 -3.63 -2.77
CA CYS A 101 13.00 -2.60 -3.78
C CYS A 101 14.38 -2.73 -4.41
N THR A 102 14.43 -2.63 -5.74
CA THR A 102 15.70 -2.64 -6.48
C THR A 102 16.29 -1.24 -6.56
N ASP A 103 15.44 -0.22 -6.45
CA ASP A 103 15.86 1.18 -6.39
C ASP A 103 15.54 1.73 -5.01
N THR A 104 15.85 3.00 -4.77
CA THR A 104 15.52 3.67 -3.49
C THR A 104 14.04 3.55 -3.21
N PRO A 105 13.66 3.02 -2.05
CA PRO A 105 12.23 2.90 -1.72
C PRO A 105 11.51 4.23 -1.71
N THR A 106 10.41 4.30 -2.42
CA THR A 106 9.62 5.52 -2.60
C THR A 106 8.13 5.17 -2.51
N LEU A 107 7.35 6.06 -1.94
CA LEU A 107 5.90 5.87 -1.87
C LEU A 107 5.18 7.22 -1.90
N TRP A 108 3.87 7.16 -2.16
CA TRP A 108 3.01 8.33 -2.19
C TRP A 108 1.91 8.18 -1.16
N ILE A 109 1.60 9.24 -0.44
CA ILE A 109 0.50 9.25 0.53
C ILE A 109 -0.31 10.53 0.35
N LEU A 110 -1.56 10.47 0.79
CA LEU A 110 -2.38 11.68 0.85
C LEU A 110 -1.76 12.63 1.87
N GLU A 111 -1.67 13.91 1.51
CA GLU A 111 -1.05 14.92 2.36
C GLU A 111 -1.71 15.01 3.74
N ASN A 112 -3.02 14.80 3.79
CA ASN A 112 -3.77 14.90 5.03
C ASN A 112 -3.75 13.61 5.87
N ASN A 113 -3.05 12.58 5.40
CA ASN A 113 -2.94 11.33 6.15
C ASN A 113 -1.80 11.44 7.17
N THR A 114 -2.08 12.12 8.28
CA THR A 114 -1.06 12.42 9.29
C THR A 114 -0.57 11.17 10.00
N GLY A 115 -1.44 10.17 10.17
CA GLY A 115 -1.05 8.90 10.79
C GLY A 115 -0.02 8.15 9.97
N ALA A 116 -0.28 8.06 8.65
CA ALA A 116 0.67 7.41 7.75
C ALA A 116 1.98 8.19 7.69
N LYS A 117 1.90 9.51 7.62
CA LYS A 117 3.09 10.36 7.57
C LYS A 117 3.98 10.12 8.80
N ARG A 118 3.36 10.06 9.98
CA ARG A 118 4.10 9.81 11.22
C ARG A 118 4.78 8.44 11.20
N LEU A 119 4.07 7.42 10.75
CA LEU A 119 4.62 6.08 10.66
C LEU A 119 5.81 6.04 9.70
N TYR A 120 5.66 6.63 8.53
CA TYR A 120 6.72 6.58 7.52
C TYR A 120 7.94 7.39 7.94
N HIS A 121 7.75 8.54 8.60
CA HIS A 121 8.87 9.29 9.16
C HIS A 121 9.62 8.47 10.19
N LYS A 122 8.89 7.76 11.04
CA LYS A 122 9.49 6.90 12.04
C LYS A 122 10.36 5.80 11.42
N LEU A 123 9.98 5.34 10.23
CA LEU A 123 10.70 4.28 9.52
C LEU A 123 11.76 4.81 8.56
N GLY A 124 12.03 6.11 8.59
CA GLY A 124 13.14 6.70 7.83
C GLY A 124 12.75 7.32 6.50
N PHE A 125 11.47 7.38 6.20
CA PHE A 125 11.02 8.04 4.96
C PHE A 125 10.90 9.54 5.19
N ARG A 126 11.22 10.32 4.16
CA ARG A 126 11.13 11.77 4.21
C ARG A 126 10.54 12.31 2.92
N GLU A 127 9.85 13.42 3.00
CA GLU A 127 9.26 14.08 1.84
C GLU A 127 10.36 14.48 0.86
N THR A 128 10.09 14.26 -0.43
CA THR A 128 11.02 14.63 -1.49
C THR A 128 10.75 16.00 -2.07
N GLY A 129 9.57 16.55 -1.79
CA GLY A 129 9.11 17.80 -2.39
C GLY A 129 8.22 17.60 -3.60
N ARG A 130 8.09 16.39 -4.11
CA ARG A 130 7.20 16.11 -5.24
C ARG A 130 5.77 15.95 -4.77
N ILE A 131 4.85 16.58 -5.47
CA ILE A 131 3.44 16.64 -5.11
C ILE A 131 2.60 16.39 -6.36
N HIS A 132 1.54 15.59 -6.22
CA HIS A 132 0.53 15.40 -7.25
C HIS A 132 -0.82 15.87 -6.75
N ALA A 133 -1.47 16.75 -7.49
CA ALA A 133 -2.86 17.12 -7.20
C ALA A 133 -3.76 15.99 -7.73
N ILE A 134 -4.56 15.38 -6.87
CA ILE A 134 -5.47 14.31 -7.29
C ILE A 134 -6.93 14.76 -7.29
N ALA A 135 -7.24 15.84 -6.58
CA ALA A 135 -8.56 16.47 -6.58
C ALA A 135 -8.40 17.87 -6.00
N ASP A 136 -9.44 18.68 -6.12
CA ASP A 136 -9.42 20.04 -5.56
C ASP A 136 -9.17 19.95 -4.05
N GLY A 137 -8.07 20.58 -3.61
CA GLY A 137 -7.72 20.59 -2.20
C GLY A 137 -7.20 19.27 -1.66
N LEU A 138 -6.88 18.31 -2.54
CA LEU A 138 -6.37 17.02 -2.12
C LEU A 138 -5.15 16.66 -2.93
N ASP A 139 -4.00 16.60 -2.26
CA ASP A 139 -2.72 16.27 -2.87
C ASP A 139 -2.16 14.98 -2.34
N GLU A 140 -1.36 14.31 -3.19
CA GLU A 140 -0.47 13.25 -2.75
C GLU A 140 0.93 13.82 -2.66
N ILE A 141 1.68 13.36 -1.68
CA ILE A 141 3.09 13.73 -1.52
C ILE A 141 3.96 12.49 -1.61
N GLU A 142 5.15 12.67 -2.19
CA GLU A 142 6.11 11.59 -2.33
C GLU A 142 7.05 11.57 -1.14
N LEU A 143 7.29 10.37 -0.60
CA LEU A 143 8.31 10.15 0.43
C LEU A 143 9.30 9.12 -0.08
N SER A 144 10.54 9.28 0.32
CA SER A 144 11.61 8.37 -0.06
C SER A 144 12.42 8.00 1.16
N CYS A 145 12.89 6.77 1.20
CA CYS A 145 13.71 6.29 2.31
C CYS A 145 15.16 6.57 2.01
N CYS A 146 15.78 7.41 2.82
CA CYS A 146 17.19 7.68 2.71
C CYS A 146 17.98 6.54 3.32
N ARG A 147 18.12 5.45 2.57
CA ARG A 147 18.97 4.37 3.02
C ARG A 147 20.42 4.78 2.88
N ASP A 148 21.15 4.57 3.92
CA ASP A 148 22.59 4.73 3.80
C ASP A 148 23.17 3.44 3.26
N ARG A 149 23.42 3.45 1.98
CA ARG A 149 23.88 2.26 1.30
C ARG A 149 25.37 1.99 1.47
N GLY A 150 26.05 2.89 2.11
CA GLY A 150 27.47 2.76 2.36
C GLY A 150 27.80 1.96 3.60
N ARG A 151 26.80 1.41 4.24
CA ARG A 151 27.02 0.70 5.49
C ARG A 151 26.67 -0.71 5.45
#